data_2347739b9f94288022d68d6a2e91dc0b
#
_entry.id   2347739b9f94288022d68d6a2e91dc0b
#
_cell.length_a   1.000
_cell.length_b   1.000
_cell.length_c   1.000
_cell.angle_alpha   90.00
_cell.angle_beta   90.00
_cell.angle_gamma   90.00
#
_symmetry.space_group_name_H-M   'P 1'
#
loop_
_entity.id
_entity.type
_entity.pdbx_description
1 polymer ?
#
loop_
_entity_poly.entity_id
_entity_poly.type
_entity_poly.pdbx_seq_one_letter_code
_entity_poly.pdbx_strand_id
1 'polypeptide(L)'
;MDWFAAAPLPPNISTRVGAASLIQSFTALVFTSEAYDVQPGDYVLVHTVAGGIGLWLAQILKHHGATVIGTTSTKEKAEVAKAHGADHVILYKDEDVVTRVLKLTDGKGVHAICDGVGRDT
;
A
#
# COMPACT_ATOMS: atom_id res chain seq x y z
N MET A 1 22.18 9.37 -18.53
CA MET A 1 21.69 8.10 -17.96
C MET A 1 22.23 6.94 -18.78
N ASP A 2 22.75 5.94 -18.11
CA ASP A 2 23.20 4.74 -18.82
C ASP A 2 22.00 3.99 -19.39
N TRP A 3 22.14 3.45 -20.59
CA TRP A 3 21.04 2.80 -21.28
C TRP A 3 20.45 1.59 -20.51
N PHE A 4 21.30 0.87 -19.73
CA PHE A 4 20.82 -0.27 -18.93
C PHE A 4 19.97 0.15 -17.71
N ALA A 5 19.97 1.43 -17.36
CA ALA A 5 19.13 1.97 -16.32
C ALA A 5 17.74 2.41 -16.84
N ALA A 6 17.49 2.24 -18.14
CA ALA A 6 16.23 2.58 -18.76
C ALA A 6 15.50 1.28 -19.16
N ALA A 7 14.17 1.27 -19.02
CA ALA A 7 13.32 0.15 -19.44
C ALA A 7 12.33 0.62 -20.50
N PRO A 8 12.07 -0.18 -21.55
CA PRO A 8 11.09 0.18 -22.55
C PRO A 8 9.67 0.11 -21.98
N LEU A 9 8.82 1.06 -22.37
CA LEU A 9 7.41 1.01 -22.01
C LEU A 9 6.67 0.05 -22.96
N PRO A 10 5.69 -0.72 -22.44
CA PRO A 10 4.79 -1.49 -23.33
C PRO A 10 4.06 -0.55 -24.30
N PRO A 11 3.71 -1.02 -25.50
CA PRO A 11 3.07 -0.16 -26.50
C PRO A 11 1.74 0.48 -26.07
N ASN A 12 1.04 -0.16 -25.11
CA ASN A 12 -0.25 0.33 -24.61
C ASN A 12 -0.12 1.31 -23.44
N ILE A 13 1.12 1.64 -23.01
CA ILE A 13 1.37 2.55 -21.90
C ILE A 13 1.97 3.84 -22.44
N SER A 14 1.33 4.97 -22.15
CA SER A 14 1.85 6.28 -22.54
C SER A 14 3.08 6.64 -21.67
N THR A 15 3.95 7.50 -22.20
CA THR A 15 5.10 7.98 -21.44
C THR A 15 4.66 8.74 -20.17
N ARG A 16 3.52 9.41 -20.23
CA ARG A 16 2.96 10.14 -19.09
C ARG A 16 2.60 9.18 -17.96
N VAL A 17 1.90 8.09 -18.27
CA VAL A 17 1.53 7.08 -17.28
C VAL A 17 2.76 6.35 -16.76
N GLY A 18 3.70 6.01 -17.65
CA GLY A 18 4.95 5.37 -17.25
C GLY A 18 5.76 6.23 -16.29
N ALA A 19 5.89 7.52 -16.57
CA ALA A 19 6.62 8.44 -15.69
C ALA A 19 5.91 8.62 -14.34
N ALA A 20 4.58 8.66 -14.33
CA ALA A 20 3.81 8.84 -13.10
C ALA A 20 3.83 7.61 -12.19
N SER A 21 3.98 6.39 -12.74
CA SER A 21 3.80 5.15 -11.99
C SER A 21 5.09 4.39 -11.71
N LEU A 22 6.17 4.61 -12.48
CA LEU A 22 7.34 3.74 -12.46
C LEU A 22 7.99 3.61 -11.08
N ILE A 23 8.36 4.74 -10.45
CA ILE A 23 9.05 4.71 -9.16
C ILE A 23 8.16 4.15 -8.07
N GLN A 24 6.91 4.60 -8.03
CA GLN A 24 5.96 4.21 -6.99
C GLN A 24 5.60 2.73 -7.10
N SER A 25 5.30 2.24 -8.29
CA SER A 25 4.94 0.84 -8.50
C SER A 25 6.14 -0.08 -8.25
N PHE A 26 7.32 0.31 -8.70
CA PHE A 26 8.54 -0.47 -8.48
C PHE A 26 8.87 -0.57 -6.98
N THR A 27 8.78 0.55 -6.26
CA THR A 27 9.00 0.57 -4.81
C THR A 27 7.99 -0.33 -4.10
N ALA A 28 6.73 -0.29 -4.50
CA ALA A 28 5.69 -1.13 -3.91
C ALA A 28 5.95 -2.62 -4.16
N LEU A 29 6.41 -2.98 -5.36
CA LEU A 29 6.78 -4.36 -5.69
C LEU A 29 7.93 -4.85 -4.84
N VAL A 30 8.96 -4.03 -4.63
CA VAL A 30 10.11 -4.38 -3.77
C VAL A 30 9.64 -4.62 -2.33
N PHE A 31 8.77 -3.77 -1.81
CA PHE A 31 8.27 -3.91 -0.44
C PHE A 31 7.44 -5.18 -0.25
N THR A 32 6.74 -5.63 -1.28
CA THR A 32 5.86 -6.81 -1.18
C THR A 32 6.53 -8.13 -1.55
N SER A 33 7.73 -8.08 -2.10
CA SER A 33 8.45 -9.29 -2.51
C SER A 33 9.82 -9.45 -1.84
N GLU A 34 10.65 -8.41 -1.84
CA GLU A 34 12.03 -8.52 -1.33
C GLU A 34 12.17 -8.10 0.13
N ALA A 35 11.48 -7.02 0.54
CA ALA A 35 11.53 -6.60 1.95
C ALA A 35 10.72 -7.52 2.85
N TYR A 36 9.56 -7.96 2.38
CA TYR A 36 8.74 -8.96 3.05
C TYR A 36 7.96 -9.74 1.99
N ASP A 37 8.09 -11.04 1.98
CA ASP A 37 7.41 -11.91 1.01
C ASP A 37 5.96 -12.15 1.46
N VAL A 38 5.04 -11.36 0.91
CA VAL A 38 3.63 -11.39 1.29
C VAL A 38 2.98 -12.67 0.80
N GLN A 39 2.30 -13.36 1.71
CA GLN A 39 1.61 -14.61 1.43
C GLN A 39 0.09 -14.40 1.42
N PRO A 40 -0.68 -15.22 0.68
CA PRO A 40 -2.13 -15.18 0.74
C PRO A 40 -2.62 -15.37 2.18
N GLY A 41 -3.57 -14.55 2.60
CA GLY A 41 -4.10 -14.58 3.96
C GLY A 41 -3.36 -13.71 4.97
N ASP A 42 -2.23 -13.10 4.59
CA ASP A 42 -1.52 -12.18 5.47
C ASP A 42 -2.33 -10.90 5.70
N TYR A 43 -2.20 -10.35 6.91
CA TYR A 43 -2.70 -9.01 7.22
C TYR A 43 -1.54 -8.02 7.11
N VAL A 44 -1.71 -6.97 6.32
CA VAL A 44 -0.67 -5.96 6.11
C VAL A 44 -1.26 -4.58 6.42
N LEU A 45 -0.57 -3.84 7.27
CA LEU A 45 -0.93 -2.46 7.58
C LEU A 45 -0.13 -1.52 6.69
N VAL A 46 -0.82 -0.65 5.97
CA VAL A 46 -0.19 0.34 5.08
C VAL A 46 -0.52 1.73 5.59
N HIS A 47 0.48 2.43 6.09
CA HIS A 47 0.32 3.83 6.51
C HIS A 47 0.26 4.74 5.27
N THR A 48 -0.55 5.78 5.35
CA THR A 48 -0.77 6.71 4.24
C THR A 48 -1.23 5.96 2.97
N VAL A 49 -2.21 5.10 3.14
CA VAL A 49 -2.65 4.17 2.09
C VAL A 49 -3.20 4.88 0.84
N ALA A 50 -3.67 6.10 0.97
CA ALA A 50 -4.17 6.89 -0.16
C ALA A 50 -3.08 7.71 -0.87
N GLY A 51 -1.83 7.63 -0.41
CA GLY A 51 -0.70 8.25 -1.10
C GLY A 51 -0.27 7.45 -2.33
N GLY A 52 0.71 7.98 -3.08
CA GLY A 52 1.14 7.34 -4.33
C GLY A 52 1.60 5.90 -4.16
N ILE A 53 2.57 5.65 -3.27
CA ILE A 53 3.05 4.28 -3.00
C ILE A 53 1.96 3.45 -2.32
N GLY A 54 1.19 4.07 -1.41
CA GLY A 54 0.13 3.38 -0.67
C GLY A 54 -0.95 2.78 -1.57
N LEU A 55 -1.38 3.51 -2.59
CA LEU A 55 -2.37 3.01 -3.55
C LEU A 55 -1.82 1.82 -4.35
N TRP A 56 -0.55 1.89 -4.77
CA TRP A 56 0.10 0.76 -5.44
C TRP A 56 0.23 -0.45 -4.52
N LEU A 57 0.62 -0.23 -3.27
CA LEU A 57 0.72 -1.30 -2.27
C LEU A 57 -0.63 -1.98 -2.07
N ALA A 58 -1.71 -1.20 -1.92
CA ALA A 58 -3.05 -1.76 -1.73
C ALA A 58 -3.44 -2.68 -2.88
N GLN A 59 -3.20 -2.27 -4.11
CA GLN A 59 -3.53 -3.07 -5.29
C GLN A 59 -2.69 -4.34 -5.37
N ILE A 60 -1.38 -4.23 -5.15
CA ILE A 60 -0.47 -5.38 -5.24
C ILE A 60 -0.76 -6.38 -4.12
N LEU A 61 -0.94 -5.91 -2.89
CA LEU A 61 -1.24 -6.77 -1.75
C LEU A 61 -2.56 -7.50 -1.94
N LYS A 62 -3.57 -6.81 -2.45
CA LYS A 62 -4.86 -7.43 -2.75
C LYS A 62 -4.72 -8.52 -3.82
N HIS A 63 -3.92 -8.27 -4.83
CA HIS A 63 -3.64 -9.26 -5.87
C HIS A 63 -2.96 -10.51 -5.29
N HIS A 64 -2.11 -10.35 -4.27
CA HIS A 64 -1.46 -11.48 -3.60
C HIS A 64 -2.37 -12.21 -2.60
N GLY A 65 -3.60 -11.76 -2.43
CA GLY A 65 -4.54 -12.39 -1.50
C GLY A 65 -4.40 -11.94 -0.05
N ALA A 66 -3.65 -10.88 0.22
CA ALA A 66 -3.51 -10.32 1.56
C ALA A 66 -4.72 -9.46 1.93
N THR A 67 -4.97 -9.32 3.22
CA THR A 67 -5.93 -8.36 3.75
C THR A 67 -5.22 -7.05 4.04
N VAL A 68 -5.66 -5.98 3.39
CA VAL A 68 -5.01 -4.66 3.48
C VAL A 68 -5.76 -3.79 4.48
N ILE A 69 -5.06 -3.36 5.51
CA ILE A 69 -5.55 -2.38 6.47
C ILE A 69 -4.76 -1.10 6.23
N GLY A 70 -5.45 -0.04 5.85
CA GLY A 70 -4.78 1.23 5.56
C GLY A 70 -5.07 2.30 6.57
N THR A 71 -4.18 3.28 6.68
CA THR A 71 -4.44 4.49 7.47
C THR A 71 -4.46 5.71 6.56
N THR A 72 -5.32 6.66 6.86
CA THR A 72 -5.37 7.94 6.16
C THR A 72 -5.99 9.00 7.07
N SER A 73 -5.96 10.25 6.62
CA SER A 73 -6.39 11.38 7.45
C SER A 73 -7.85 11.81 7.21
N THR A 74 -8.42 11.52 6.03
CA THR A 74 -9.76 11.99 5.67
C THR A 74 -10.62 10.87 5.11
N LYS A 75 -11.95 11.08 5.17
CA LYS A 75 -12.92 10.13 4.63
C LYS A 75 -12.83 10.02 3.11
N GLU A 76 -12.56 11.12 2.41
CA GLU A 76 -12.42 11.14 0.95
C GLU A 76 -11.25 10.26 0.52
N LYS A 77 -10.11 10.38 1.21
CA LYS A 77 -8.95 9.53 0.96
C LYS A 77 -9.23 8.07 1.28
N ALA A 78 -10.02 7.80 2.33
CA ALA A 78 -10.41 6.44 2.68
C ALA A 78 -11.22 5.79 1.56
N GLU A 79 -12.14 6.52 0.95
CA GLU A 79 -12.93 6.00 -0.17
C GLU A 79 -12.05 5.70 -1.38
N VAL A 80 -11.06 6.54 -1.68
CA VAL A 80 -10.09 6.31 -2.76
C VAL A 80 -9.30 5.03 -2.48
N ALA A 81 -8.81 4.85 -1.26
CA ALA A 81 -8.04 3.67 -0.89
C ALA A 81 -8.87 2.39 -1.01
N LYS A 82 -10.11 2.41 -0.56
CA LYS A 82 -11.01 1.25 -0.68
C LYS A 82 -11.28 0.90 -2.14
N ALA A 83 -11.45 1.90 -2.99
CA ALA A 83 -11.66 1.69 -4.42
C ALA A 83 -10.43 1.04 -5.08
N HIS A 84 -9.24 1.18 -4.50
CA HIS A 84 -8.00 0.64 -5.03
C HIS A 84 -7.53 -0.64 -4.31
N GLY A 85 -8.34 -1.23 -3.46
CA GLY A 85 -8.06 -2.55 -2.89
C GLY A 85 -7.85 -2.63 -1.38
N ALA A 86 -7.89 -1.51 -0.66
CA ALA A 86 -7.82 -1.56 0.79
C ALA A 86 -9.10 -2.18 1.36
N ASP A 87 -8.97 -3.22 2.17
CA ASP A 87 -10.11 -3.91 2.77
C ASP A 87 -10.69 -3.10 3.93
N HIS A 88 -9.82 -2.49 4.73
CA HIS A 88 -10.19 -1.67 5.87
C HIS A 88 -9.35 -0.40 5.88
N VAL A 89 -9.96 0.73 6.26
CA VAL A 89 -9.24 2.00 6.36
C VAL A 89 -9.53 2.63 7.72
N ILE A 90 -8.47 3.05 8.39
CA ILE A 90 -8.52 3.67 9.71
C ILE A 90 -8.21 5.16 9.55
N LEU A 91 -9.08 6.01 10.10
CA LEU A 91 -8.83 7.45 10.15
C LEU A 91 -8.01 7.73 11.41
N TYR A 92 -6.68 7.83 11.26
CA TYR A 92 -5.77 7.86 12.40
C TYR A 92 -5.94 9.09 13.30
N LYS A 93 -6.58 10.15 12.82
CA LYS A 93 -6.89 11.34 13.63
C LYS A 93 -8.09 11.13 14.55
N ASP A 94 -8.98 10.21 14.20
CA ASP A 94 -10.23 9.97 14.91
C ASP A 94 -10.24 8.66 15.69
N GLU A 95 -9.34 7.72 15.36
CA GLU A 95 -9.31 6.38 15.93
C GLU A 95 -7.90 6.00 16.36
N ASP A 96 -7.81 5.15 17.38
CA ASP A 96 -6.54 4.56 17.76
C ASP A 96 -6.21 3.41 16.82
N VAL A 97 -5.12 3.55 16.07
CA VAL A 97 -4.70 2.58 15.05
C VAL A 97 -4.45 1.19 15.68
N VAL A 98 -3.74 1.13 16.79
CA VAL A 98 -3.42 -0.15 17.45
C VAL A 98 -4.69 -0.87 17.88
N THR A 99 -5.60 -0.19 18.55
CA THR A 99 -6.86 -0.78 19.00
C THR A 99 -7.68 -1.29 17.83
N ARG A 100 -7.75 -0.50 16.75
CA ARG A 100 -8.53 -0.88 15.58
C ARG A 100 -7.92 -2.08 14.85
N VAL A 101 -6.59 -2.10 14.72
CA VAL A 101 -5.88 -3.22 14.09
C VAL A 101 -6.12 -4.50 14.89
N LEU A 102 -6.02 -4.45 16.20
CA LEU A 102 -6.25 -5.61 17.05
C LEU A 102 -7.69 -6.12 16.93
N LYS A 103 -8.67 -5.23 16.83
CA LYS A 103 -10.06 -5.63 16.57
C LYS A 103 -10.23 -6.33 15.22
N LEU A 104 -9.61 -5.80 14.17
CA LEU A 104 -9.73 -6.35 12.82
C LEU A 104 -9.02 -7.69 12.67
N THR A 105 -8.02 -7.97 13.50
CA THR A 105 -7.21 -9.20 13.43
C THR A 105 -7.47 -10.16 14.59
N ASP A 106 -8.55 -9.98 15.34
CA ASP A 106 -8.90 -10.81 16.50
C ASP A 106 -7.79 -10.89 17.54
N GLY A 107 -7.09 -9.77 17.75
CA GLY A 107 -6.01 -9.66 18.73
C GLY A 107 -4.66 -10.16 18.27
N LYS A 108 -4.54 -10.67 17.04
CA LYS A 108 -3.28 -11.24 16.53
C LYS A 108 -2.31 -10.20 15.98
N GLY A 109 -2.81 -9.05 15.54
CA GLY A 109 -2.00 -8.03 14.89
C GLY A 109 -1.77 -8.34 13.41
N VAL A 110 -0.90 -7.54 12.78
CA VAL A 110 -0.59 -7.68 11.36
C VAL A 110 0.73 -8.43 11.15
N HIS A 111 0.90 -9.01 9.97
CA HIS A 111 2.12 -9.72 9.59
C HIS A 111 3.23 -8.77 9.16
N ALA A 112 2.86 -7.64 8.57
CA ALA A 112 3.81 -6.65 8.11
C ALA A 112 3.21 -5.25 8.17
N ILE A 113 4.08 -4.24 8.31
CA ILE A 113 3.71 -2.83 8.30
C ILE A 113 4.55 -2.11 7.24
N CYS A 114 3.90 -1.42 6.33
CA CYS A 114 4.56 -0.56 5.36
C CYS A 114 4.40 0.88 5.82
N ASP A 115 5.46 1.47 6.34
CA ASP A 115 5.45 2.79 6.96
C ASP A 115 6.49 3.70 6.32
N GLY A 116 6.01 4.70 5.58
CA GLY A 116 6.87 5.73 4.98
C GLY A 116 6.87 7.06 5.75
N VAL A 117 6.10 7.16 6.83
CA VAL A 117 5.96 8.40 7.60
C VAL A 117 6.80 8.37 8.88
N GLY A 118 6.97 7.20 9.48
CA GLY A 118 7.78 7.02 10.67
C GLY A 118 7.06 7.48 11.94
N ARG A 119 7.73 8.33 12.70
CA ARG A 119 7.29 8.72 14.06
C ARG A 119 5.90 9.34 14.13
N ASP A 120 5.41 9.95 13.05
CA ASP A 120 4.10 10.62 13.04
C ASP A 120 2.93 9.63 12.84
N THR A 121 3.22 8.37 12.71
CA THR A 121 2.25 7.29 12.64
C THR A 121 2.43 6.33 13.81
#